data_d067a77f72848a7df0563f6218ce195b
#
_entry.id   d067a77f72848a7df0563f6218ce195b
#
_cell.length_a   1.000
_cell.length_b   1.000
_cell.length_c   1.000
_cell.angle_alpha   90.00
_cell.angle_beta   90.00
_cell.angle_gamma   90.00
#
_symmetry.space_group_name_H-M   'P 1'
#
loop_
_entity.id
_entity.type
_entity.pdbx_description
1 polymer ?
#
loop_
_entity_poly.entity_id
_entity_poly.type
_entity_poly.pdbx_seq_one_letter_code
_entity_poly.pdbx_strand_id
1 'polypeptide(L)'
;MKDRNATDFVSMSRSAGAGEDRGTGVFGGLFTWGPLRIGGIEYYTQDTINILYGEGKYGVNLGTDFNAILALQFADQHSTGANLLNGGIPFGTNQFGSQLQLGYQTAILTAAYTVVNPGFNMQTPWSANPFYTDAQIQAFNRAGENTVMVGLSSGLKPIGLPGVAASVFYFNGWTSAAAAGGPLTEYEWDFNLEWRPEWKPLPGLWFRARYGFSATDQNGIHTTVDEVRLILNYTVKLY
;
A
#
# COMPACT_ATOMS: atom_id res chain seq x y z
N MET A 1 -8.85 -16.70 -3.96
CA MET A 1 -8.69 -15.31 -3.47
C MET A 1 -9.89 -14.49 -3.92
N LYS A 2 -10.26 -13.43 -3.22
CA LYS A 2 -11.36 -12.54 -3.63
C LYS A 2 -10.76 -11.21 -4.06
N ASP A 3 -11.04 -10.78 -5.27
CA ASP A 3 -10.68 -9.46 -5.74
C ASP A 3 -11.52 -8.37 -5.02
N ARG A 4 -11.02 -7.13 -4.97
CA ARG A 4 -11.62 -5.99 -4.25
C ARG A 4 -13.10 -5.78 -4.61
N ASN A 5 -13.45 -5.97 -5.89
CA ASN A 5 -14.79 -5.73 -6.44
C ASN A 5 -15.52 -7.01 -6.91
N ALA A 6 -14.98 -8.20 -6.62
CA ALA A 6 -15.59 -9.46 -7.01
C ALA A 6 -16.49 -10.02 -5.91
N THR A 7 -17.55 -10.74 -6.30
CA THR A 7 -18.41 -11.51 -5.37
C THR A 7 -17.87 -12.91 -5.14
N ASP A 8 -17.09 -13.44 -6.07
CA ASP A 8 -16.61 -14.80 -6.08
C ASP A 8 -15.17 -14.95 -5.64
N PHE A 9 -14.85 -16.10 -5.05
CA PHE A 9 -13.47 -16.52 -4.80
C PHE A 9 -12.89 -17.17 -6.05
N VAL A 10 -11.69 -16.75 -6.44
CA VAL A 10 -10.94 -17.31 -7.55
C VAL A 10 -9.57 -17.79 -7.07
N SER A 11 -8.90 -18.65 -7.83
CA SER A 11 -7.50 -19.02 -7.55
C SER A 11 -6.58 -17.82 -7.61
N MET A 12 -5.42 -17.89 -6.95
CA MET A 12 -4.45 -16.79 -6.96
C MET A 12 -3.91 -16.53 -8.37
N SER A 13 -3.59 -17.57 -9.13
CA SER A 13 -3.10 -17.45 -10.51
C SER A 13 -4.15 -16.83 -11.44
N ARG A 14 -5.40 -17.22 -11.30
CA ARG A 14 -6.50 -16.65 -12.09
C ARG A 14 -6.74 -15.17 -11.74
N SER A 15 -6.65 -14.83 -10.46
CA SER A 15 -6.68 -13.44 -9.99
C SER A 15 -5.51 -12.62 -10.55
N ALA A 16 -4.35 -13.25 -10.76
CA ALA A 16 -3.19 -12.66 -11.41
C ALA A 16 -3.31 -12.55 -12.95
N GLY A 17 -4.47 -12.89 -13.54
CA GLY A 17 -4.68 -12.78 -14.98
C GLY A 17 -4.15 -13.95 -15.82
N ALA A 18 -3.72 -15.05 -15.19
CA ALA A 18 -3.20 -16.22 -15.90
C ALA A 18 -4.26 -16.96 -16.75
N GLY A 19 -5.54 -16.72 -16.49
CA GLY A 19 -6.64 -17.42 -17.18
C GLY A 19 -6.80 -18.91 -16.80
N GLU A 20 -5.74 -19.49 -16.23
CA GLU A 20 -5.65 -20.90 -15.83
C GLU A 20 -5.37 -21.03 -14.34
N ASP A 21 -5.66 -22.18 -13.76
CA ASP A 21 -5.32 -22.53 -12.39
C ASP A 21 -3.85 -23.00 -12.31
N ARG A 22 -2.97 -22.07 -12.01
CA ARG A 22 -1.56 -22.34 -11.69
C ARG A 22 -1.34 -22.25 -10.18
N GLY A 23 -0.55 -23.15 -9.63
CA GLY A 23 -0.17 -23.08 -8.22
C GLY A 23 0.69 -21.85 -7.94
N THR A 24 0.48 -21.23 -6.77
CA THR A 24 1.35 -20.15 -6.27
C THR A 24 2.09 -20.65 -5.05
N GLY A 25 3.42 -20.72 -5.14
CA GLY A 25 4.31 -20.94 -3.99
C GLY A 25 4.52 -19.63 -3.24
N VAL A 26 4.48 -19.69 -1.91
CA VAL A 26 4.77 -18.53 -1.06
C VAL A 26 5.79 -18.95 -0.02
N PHE A 27 6.89 -18.21 0.07
CA PHE A 27 7.94 -18.43 1.06
C PHE A 27 8.37 -17.10 1.66
N GLY A 28 8.53 -17.04 2.98
CA GLY A 28 8.95 -15.79 3.62
C GLY A 28 9.37 -16.00 5.06
N GLY A 29 9.95 -14.94 5.63
CA GLY A 29 10.40 -14.93 7.00
C GLY A 29 10.54 -13.53 7.57
N LEU A 30 10.51 -13.46 8.90
CA LEU A 30 10.70 -12.24 9.67
C LEU A 30 11.74 -12.50 10.77
N PHE A 31 12.74 -11.62 10.82
CA PHE A 31 13.76 -11.58 11.86
C PHE A 31 13.59 -10.31 12.69
N THR A 32 13.67 -10.44 14.01
CA THR A 32 13.59 -9.30 14.94
C THR A 32 14.76 -9.37 15.92
N TRP A 33 15.51 -8.28 16.00
CA TRP A 33 16.61 -8.12 16.94
C TRP A 33 16.61 -6.72 17.54
N GLY A 34 16.18 -6.63 18.81
CA GLY A 34 15.98 -5.35 19.47
C GLY A 34 15.06 -4.42 18.66
N PRO A 35 15.52 -3.21 18.29
CA PRO A 35 14.74 -2.25 17.52
C PRO A 35 14.66 -2.57 16.00
N LEU A 36 15.46 -3.54 15.54
CA LEU A 36 15.56 -3.90 14.13
C LEU A 36 14.59 -5.03 13.79
N ARG A 37 13.82 -4.85 12.71
CA ARG A 37 12.98 -5.89 12.09
C ARG A 37 13.31 -5.95 10.60
N ILE A 38 13.62 -7.16 10.12
CA ILE A 38 13.88 -7.40 8.69
C ILE A 38 13.00 -8.57 8.28
N GLY A 39 12.24 -8.38 7.23
CA GLY A 39 11.37 -9.42 6.67
C GLY A 39 11.44 -9.46 5.17
N GLY A 40 11.10 -10.62 4.61
CA GLY A 40 10.98 -10.82 3.18
C GLY A 40 9.97 -11.91 2.88
N ILE A 41 9.38 -11.81 1.70
CA ILE A 41 8.44 -12.78 1.18
C ILE A 41 8.59 -12.90 -0.33
N GLU A 42 8.53 -14.11 -0.82
CA GLU A 42 8.54 -14.44 -2.25
C GLU A 42 7.22 -15.11 -2.62
N TYR A 43 6.65 -14.68 -3.73
CA TYR A 43 5.50 -15.28 -4.39
C TYR A 43 5.93 -15.74 -5.77
N TYR A 44 5.86 -17.03 -6.03
CA TYR A 44 6.14 -17.61 -7.33
C TYR A 44 4.88 -18.25 -7.90
N THR A 45 4.38 -17.73 -9.01
CA THR A 45 3.29 -18.32 -9.78
C THR A 45 3.81 -18.74 -11.14
N GLN A 46 3.75 -20.04 -11.42
CA GLN A 46 4.24 -20.62 -12.66
C GLN A 46 3.60 -19.94 -13.87
N ASP A 47 4.39 -19.70 -14.92
CA ASP A 47 4.00 -19.08 -16.19
C ASP A 47 3.37 -17.67 -16.06
N THR A 48 3.45 -17.05 -14.88
CA THR A 48 2.75 -15.80 -14.59
C THR A 48 3.70 -14.71 -14.07
N ILE A 49 4.14 -14.84 -12.81
CA ILE A 49 4.93 -13.82 -12.12
C ILE A 49 5.74 -14.40 -10.96
N ASN A 50 6.91 -13.87 -10.74
CA ASN A 50 7.64 -13.95 -9.47
C ASN A 50 7.69 -12.56 -8.83
N ILE A 51 7.41 -12.48 -7.54
CA ILE A 51 7.47 -11.26 -6.74
C ILE A 51 8.34 -11.53 -5.51
N LEU A 52 9.45 -10.83 -5.40
CA LEU A 52 10.27 -10.78 -4.18
C LEU A 52 10.04 -9.44 -3.50
N TYR A 53 9.64 -9.47 -2.22
CA TYR A 53 9.49 -8.28 -1.40
C TYR A 53 10.36 -8.39 -0.15
N GLY A 54 11.04 -7.33 0.18
CA GLY A 54 11.83 -7.20 1.40
C GLY A 54 11.59 -5.86 2.10
N GLU A 55 11.58 -5.87 3.43
CA GLU A 55 11.40 -4.69 4.26
C GLU A 55 12.31 -4.75 5.48
N GLY A 56 12.97 -3.62 5.80
CA GLY A 56 13.71 -3.41 7.03
C GLY A 56 13.15 -2.21 7.79
N LYS A 57 12.92 -2.36 9.10
CA LYS A 57 12.48 -1.29 10.00
C LYS A 57 13.40 -1.17 11.20
N TYR A 58 13.74 0.08 11.55
CA TYR A 58 14.49 0.39 12.76
C TYR A 58 13.74 1.44 13.56
N GLY A 59 13.33 1.08 14.79
CA GLY A 59 12.54 1.93 15.65
C GLY A 59 13.32 2.36 16.90
N VAL A 60 13.26 3.63 17.27
CA VAL A 60 13.90 4.18 18.47
C VAL A 60 12.91 5.00 19.28
N ASN A 61 13.03 4.92 20.61
CA ASN A 61 12.35 5.83 21.52
C ASN A 61 13.30 6.97 21.85
N LEU A 62 12.85 8.21 21.65
CA LEU A 62 13.58 9.43 21.87
C LEU A 62 13.06 10.13 23.14
N GLY A 63 13.05 9.41 24.26
CA GLY A 63 12.46 9.83 25.53
C GLY A 63 11.13 9.14 25.81
N THR A 64 10.28 9.76 26.65
CA THR A 64 9.00 9.19 27.08
C THR A 64 7.88 9.32 26.06
N ASP A 65 7.86 10.43 25.32
CA ASP A 65 6.73 10.82 24.46
C ASP A 65 7.06 10.76 22.96
N PHE A 66 8.34 10.70 22.61
CA PHE A 66 8.79 10.68 21.21
C PHE A 66 9.31 9.33 20.79
N ASN A 67 8.96 8.92 19.58
CA ASN A 67 9.55 7.77 18.91
C ASN A 67 9.81 8.09 17.42
N ALA A 68 10.74 7.39 16.83
CA ALA A 68 11.02 7.47 15.40
C ALA A 68 11.17 6.06 14.81
N ILE A 69 10.65 5.84 13.62
CA ILE A 69 10.79 4.60 12.86
C ILE A 69 11.30 4.96 11.47
N LEU A 70 12.46 4.43 11.11
CA LEU A 70 12.93 4.44 9.72
C LEU A 70 12.64 3.08 9.11
N ALA A 71 12.06 3.08 7.92
CA ALA A 71 11.76 1.86 7.19
C ALA A 71 12.24 1.98 5.73
N LEU A 72 12.76 0.87 5.20
CA LEU A 72 13.19 0.71 3.82
C LEU A 72 12.52 -0.51 3.24
N GLN A 73 12.08 -0.42 2.00
CA GLN A 73 11.48 -1.56 1.27
C GLN A 73 12.08 -1.68 -0.12
N PHE A 74 12.04 -2.90 -0.62
CA PHE A 74 12.37 -3.23 -2.00
C PHE A 74 11.43 -4.30 -2.50
N ALA A 75 10.91 -4.12 -3.71
CA ALA A 75 10.13 -5.14 -4.40
C ALA A 75 10.71 -5.36 -5.80
N ASP A 76 10.93 -6.62 -6.16
CA ASP A 76 11.30 -7.03 -7.51
C ASP A 76 10.22 -7.91 -8.08
N GLN A 77 9.87 -7.68 -9.33
CA GLN A 77 8.85 -8.42 -10.04
C GLN A 77 9.32 -8.76 -11.44
N HIS A 78 9.16 -10.01 -11.83
CA HIS A 78 9.41 -10.43 -13.20
C HIS A 78 8.44 -11.54 -13.63
N SER A 79 8.16 -11.57 -14.91
CA SER A 79 7.35 -12.62 -15.51
C SER A 79 8.06 -13.97 -15.48
N THR A 80 7.29 -15.06 -15.44
CA THR A 80 7.80 -16.43 -15.42
C THR A 80 7.22 -17.25 -16.59
N GLY A 81 8.00 -18.19 -17.11
CA GLY A 81 7.55 -19.17 -18.10
C GLY A 81 6.85 -18.53 -19.31
N ALA A 82 5.57 -18.82 -19.50
CA ALA A 82 4.78 -18.35 -20.63
C ALA A 82 4.33 -16.88 -20.55
N ASN A 83 4.67 -16.14 -19.48
CA ASN A 83 4.35 -14.71 -19.28
C ASN A 83 2.85 -14.38 -19.43
N LEU A 84 1.99 -15.20 -18.86
CA LEU A 84 0.53 -15.12 -19.03
C LEU A 84 -0.06 -13.79 -18.54
N LEU A 85 0.55 -13.15 -17.54
CA LEU A 85 0.11 -11.85 -17.03
C LEU A 85 0.23 -10.73 -18.07
N ASN A 86 1.20 -10.80 -18.96
CA ASN A 86 1.50 -9.77 -19.95
C ASN A 86 1.38 -10.27 -21.40
N GLY A 87 0.45 -11.20 -21.65
CA GLY A 87 0.13 -11.69 -22.98
C GLY A 87 1.29 -12.37 -23.71
N GLY A 88 2.18 -13.05 -22.98
CA GLY A 88 3.36 -13.73 -23.51
C GLY A 88 4.61 -12.84 -23.61
N ILE A 89 4.52 -11.56 -23.28
CA ILE A 89 5.66 -10.62 -23.33
C ILE A 89 6.38 -10.61 -21.99
N PRO A 90 7.69 -10.93 -21.95
CA PRO A 90 8.47 -10.85 -20.73
C PRO A 90 8.51 -9.44 -20.17
N PHE A 91 8.43 -9.31 -18.85
CA PHE A 91 8.62 -8.06 -18.15
C PHE A 91 9.48 -8.24 -16.91
N GLY A 92 10.10 -7.15 -16.49
CA GLY A 92 10.79 -7.03 -15.22
C GLY A 92 10.71 -5.59 -14.74
N THR A 93 10.44 -5.41 -13.46
CA THR A 93 10.36 -4.10 -12.81
C THR A 93 10.71 -4.23 -11.33
N ASN A 94 11.11 -3.13 -10.72
CA ASN A 94 11.35 -3.09 -9.29
C ASN A 94 10.96 -1.73 -8.71
N GLN A 95 10.73 -1.71 -7.41
CA GLN A 95 10.47 -0.50 -6.66
C GLN A 95 11.33 -0.48 -5.42
N PHE A 96 11.91 0.69 -5.12
CA PHE A 96 12.52 1.00 -3.84
C PHE A 96 11.65 2.01 -3.11
N GLY A 97 11.54 1.86 -1.78
CA GLY A 97 10.81 2.78 -0.92
C GLY A 97 11.53 3.06 0.38
N SER A 98 11.38 4.28 0.89
CA SER A 98 11.81 4.71 2.21
C SER A 98 10.67 5.41 2.94
N GLN A 99 10.59 5.23 4.26
CA GLN A 99 9.59 5.87 5.10
C GLN A 99 10.20 6.28 6.43
N LEU A 100 9.85 7.47 6.90
CA LEU A 100 10.13 7.97 8.24
C LEU A 100 8.81 8.25 8.95
N GLN A 101 8.66 7.71 10.15
CA GLN A 101 7.56 8.02 11.05
C GLN A 101 8.12 8.68 12.31
N LEU A 102 7.53 9.80 12.70
CA LEU A 102 7.84 10.52 13.93
C LEU A 102 6.58 10.53 14.80
N GLY A 103 6.62 9.83 15.92
CA GLY A 103 5.52 9.76 16.87
C GLY A 103 5.72 10.72 18.04
N TYR A 104 4.67 11.42 18.41
CA TYR A 104 4.57 12.21 19.64
C TYR A 104 3.23 11.95 20.30
N GLN A 105 3.24 11.32 21.47
CA GLN A 105 2.04 10.87 22.17
C GLN A 105 1.09 10.07 21.27
N THR A 106 -0.04 10.62 20.85
CA THR A 106 -1.03 9.98 19.98
C THR A 106 -0.87 10.37 18.51
N ALA A 107 -0.02 11.37 18.21
CA ALA A 107 0.17 11.88 16.87
C ALA A 107 1.36 11.19 16.17
N ILE A 108 1.23 10.90 14.88
CA ILE A 108 2.29 10.33 14.04
C ILE A 108 2.37 11.15 12.76
N LEU A 109 3.52 11.78 12.54
CA LEU A 109 3.89 12.36 11.26
C LEU A 109 4.60 11.28 10.44
N THR A 110 4.17 11.05 9.21
CA THR A 110 4.77 10.09 8.29
C THR A 110 5.22 10.81 7.03
N ALA A 111 6.44 10.52 6.57
CA ALA A 111 6.94 10.92 5.26
C ALA A 111 7.46 9.67 4.55
N ALA A 112 7.17 9.54 3.27
CA ALA A 112 7.67 8.42 2.46
C ALA A 112 8.07 8.89 1.06
N TYR A 113 8.95 8.10 0.45
CA TYR A 113 9.36 8.24 -0.93
C TYR A 113 9.47 6.86 -1.56
N THR A 114 8.96 6.73 -2.79
CA THR A 114 9.13 5.53 -3.61
C THR A 114 9.59 5.89 -5.01
N VAL A 115 10.30 4.96 -5.64
CA VAL A 115 10.72 5.05 -7.03
C VAL A 115 10.55 3.70 -7.72
N VAL A 116 9.90 3.72 -8.88
CA VAL A 116 9.69 2.54 -9.74
C VAL A 116 10.66 2.59 -10.91
N ASN A 117 11.22 1.44 -11.26
CA ASN A 117 12.07 1.29 -12.45
C ASN A 117 11.32 1.74 -13.72
N PRO A 118 11.98 2.41 -14.69
CA PRO A 118 11.32 2.94 -15.87
C PRO A 118 10.85 1.91 -16.91
N GLY A 119 11.14 0.60 -16.74
CA GLY A 119 10.82 -0.42 -17.72
C GLY A 119 9.33 -0.76 -17.81
N PHE A 120 8.73 -1.17 -16.70
CA PHE A 120 7.34 -1.60 -16.61
C PHE A 120 6.69 -1.10 -15.33
N ASN A 121 5.36 -0.99 -15.34
CA ASN A 121 4.58 -0.72 -14.13
C ASN A 121 4.72 -1.86 -13.13
N MET A 122 4.74 -1.55 -11.84
CA MET A 122 4.60 -2.58 -10.81
C MET A 122 3.23 -3.25 -10.95
N GLN A 123 3.21 -4.56 -10.86
CA GLN A 123 2.00 -5.36 -10.99
C GLN A 123 1.36 -5.60 -9.62
N THR A 124 0.04 -5.62 -9.58
CA THR A 124 -0.73 -5.83 -8.35
C THR A 124 -1.73 -6.96 -8.53
N PRO A 125 -1.25 -8.18 -8.84
CA PRO A 125 -2.12 -9.26 -9.27
C PRO A 125 -3.14 -9.71 -8.21
N TRP A 126 -2.94 -9.32 -6.96
CA TRP A 126 -3.80 -9.68 -5.83
C TRP A 126 -4.43 -8.46 -5.13
N SER A 127 -4.54 -7.35 -5.85
CA SER A 127 -5.23 -6.12 -5.43
C SER A 127 -4.67 -5.43 -4.19
N ALA A 128 -3.47 -5.76 -3.76
CA ALA A 128 -2.82 -5.14 -2.61
C ALA A 128 -1.33 -4.90 -2.90
N ASN A 129 -0.89 -3.71 -2.56
CA ASN A 129 0.51 -3.32 -2.61
C ASN A 129 1.02 -3.06 -1.20
N PRO A 130 2.17 -3.59 -0.82
CA PRO A 130 2.82 -3.24 0.44
C PRO A 130 3.58 -1.91 0.35
N PHE A 131 3.39 -1.11 -0.69
CA PHE A 131 4.18 0.09 -0.96
C PHE A 131 3.79 1.26 -0.05
N TYR A 132 4.80 2.01 0.41
CA TYR A 132 4.58 3.12 1.34
C TYR A 132 3.77 4.27 0.76
N THR A 133 3.65 4.35 -0.55
CA THR A 133 2.89 5.37 -1.28
C THR A 133 1.64 4.83 -1.97
N ASP A 134 1.18 3.61 -1.63
CA ASP A 134 -0.11 3.08 -2.11
C ASP A 134 -1.26 3.85 -1.43
N ALA A 135 -2.00 4.65 -2.19
CA ALA A 135 -3.07 5.50 -1.71
C ALA A 135 -4.46 4.84 -1.87
N GLN A 136 -5.52 5.57 -1.57
CA GLN A 136 -6.87 5.02 -1.66
C GLN A 136 -7.33 4.78 -3.10
N ILE A 137 -6.99 5.69 -4.00
CA ILE A 137 -7.41 5.71 -5.41
C ILE A 137 -6.23 5.33 -6.30
N GLN A 138 -5.11 6.06 -6.21
CA GLN A 138 -3.91 5.87 -7.02
C GLN A 138 -2.93 4.90 -6.34
N ALA A 139 -2.36 4.01 -7.12
CA ALA A 139 -1.37 3.06 -6.61
C ALA A 139 0.07 3.59 -6.67
N PHE A 140 0.33 4.66 -7.40
CA PHE A 140 1.65 5.27 -7.60
C PHE A 140 2.72 4.21 -7.95
N ASN A 141 2.41 3.39 -8.94
CA ASN A 141 3.19 2.20 -9.29
C ASN A 141 3.61 2.16 -10.78
N ARG A 142 3.56 3.28 -11.47
CA ARG A 142 3.86 3.36 -12.92
C ARG A 142 5.35 3.29 -13.19
N ALA A 143 5.69 2.81 -14.38
CA ALA A 143 7.08 2.74 -14.83
C ALA A 143 7.76 4.12 -14.78
N GLY A 144 8.89 4.21 -14.10
CA GLY A 144 9.66 5.45 -13.93
C GLY A 144 9.03 6.48 -12.99
N GLU A 145 8.03 6.10 -12.22
CA GLU A 145 7.37 6.99 -11.29
C GLU A 145 8.18 7.18 -10.01
N ASN A 146 8.27 8.45 -9.60
CA ASN A 146 8.76 8.88 -8.30
C ASN A 146 7.58 9.43 -7.51
N THR A 147 7.44 9.04 -6.25
CA THR A 147 6.32 9.49 -5.43
C THR A 147 6.79 9.90 -4.05
N VAL A 148 6.31 11.03 -3.58
CA VAL A 148 6.44 11.48 -2.18
C VAL A 148 5.08 11.38 -1.50
N MET A 149 5.10 11.05 -0.21
CA MET A 149 3.94 11.07 0.65
C MET A 149 4.26 11.77 1.96
N VAL A 150 3.34 12.61 2.45
CA VAL A 150 3.37 13.18 3.79
C VAL A 150 2.00 12.99 4.41
N GLY A 151 1.95 12.55 5.66
CA GLY A 151 0.71 12.33 6.36
C GLY A 151 0.80 12.56 7.86
N LEU A 152 -0.33 12.93 8.43
CA LEU A 152 -0.51 13.08 9.86
C LEU A 152 -1.68 12.20 10.31
N SER A 153 -1.46 11.42 11.37
CA SER A 153 -2.49 10.64 12.03
C SER A 153 -2.47 10.89 13.53
N SER A 154 -3.64 10.87 14.17
CA SER A 154 -3.73 11.01 15.62
C SER A 154 -4.98 10.36 16.20
N GLY A 155 -4.84 9.79 17.41
CA GLY A 155 -5.97 9.49 18.26
C GLY A 155 -6.50 10.77 18.89
N LEU A 156 -7.83 10.96 18.89
CA LEU A 156 -8.47 12.21 19.32
C LEU A 156 -8.92 12.21 20.80
N LYS A 157 -8.50 11.21 21.57
CA LYS A 157 -8.77 11.14 23.01
C LYS A 157 -8.33 12.39 23.77
N PRO A 158 -7.16 13.03 23.48
CA PRO A 158 -6.73 14.25 24.19
C PRO A 158 -7.68 15.44 24.05
N ILE A 159 -8.48 15.46 22.97
CA ILE A 159 -9.49 16.52 22.74
C ILE A 159 -10.91 16.07 23.11
N GLY A 160 -11.05 15.01 23.92
CA GLY A 160 -12.33 14.57 24.44
C GLY A 160 -13.13 13.62 23.54
N LEU A 161 -12.51 13.04 22.52
CA LEU A 161 -13.13 12.07 21.60
C LEU A 161 -12.49 10.67 21.77
N PRO A 162 -12.80 9.94 22.84
CA PRO A 162 -12.23 8.61 23.06
C PRO A 162 -12.69 7.63 21.97
N GLY A 163 -11.78 6.75 21.56
CA GLY A 163 -12.03 5.77 20.52
C GLY A 163 -12.06 6.33 19.09
N VAL A 164 -11.88 7.64 18.91
CA VAL A 164 -11.79 8.28 17.59
C VAL A 164 -10.33 8.47 17.20
N ALA A 165 -10.00 8.16 15.95
CA ALA A 165 -8.74 8.48 15.31
C ALA A 165 -8.98 9.11 13.95
N ALA A 166 -8.15 10.06 13.56
CA ALA A 166 -8.21 10.71 12.26
C ALA A 166 -6.83 10.70 11.60
N SER A 167 -6.82 10.68 10.27
CA SER A 167 -5.59 10.88 9.51
C SER A 167 -5.85 11.62 8.20
N VAL A 168 -4.83 12.32 7.74
CA VAL A 168 -4.77 12.94 6.43
C VAL A 168 -3.43 12.60 5.81
N PHE A 169 -3.44 12.21 4.53
CA PHE A 169 -2.25 11.93 3.73
C PHE A 169 -2.33 12.69 2.42
N TYR A 170 -1.20 13.20 2.00
CA TYR A 170 -0.98 13.80 0.69
C TYR A 170 0.08 13.02 -0.06
N PHE A 171 -0.22 12.67 -1.30
CA PHE A 171 0.67 11.97 -2.21
C PHE A 171 0.89 12.84 -3.44
N ASN A 172 2.12 12.82 -3.97
CA ASN A 172 2.44 13.44 -5.24
C ASN A 172 3.41 12.55 -6.01
N GLY A 173 2.98 12.10 -7.19
CA GLY A 173 3.72 11.26 -8.10
C GLY A 173 4.05 11.97 -9.41
N TRP A 174 5.20 11.66 -9.99
CA TRP A 174 5.60 12.16 -11.30
C TRP A 174 6.47 11.18 -12.05
N THR A 175 6.32 11.14 -13.36
CA THR A 175 7.20 10.43 -14.29
C THR A 175 7.94 11.42 -15.18
N SER A 176 9.12 11.02 -15.68
CA SER A 176 9.86 11.80 -16.67
C SER A 176 9.27 11.62 -18.07
N ALA A 177 9.63 12.51 -19.00
CA ALA A 177 9.26 12.39 -20.41
C ALA A 177 9.82 11.12 -21.08
N ALA A 178 10.85 10.52 -20.52
CA ALA A 178 11.46 9.28 -21.01
C ALA A 178 10.80 8.01 -20.47
N ALA A 179 9.83 8.14 -19.55
CA ALA A 179 9.10 6.99 -19.00
C ALA A 179 8.17 6.38 -20.06
N ALA A 180 7.93 5.09 -19.94
CA ALA A 180 6.94 4.41 -20.78
C ALA A 180 5.54 5.03 -20.50
N GLY A 181 4.92 5.60 -21.53
CA GLY A 181 3.64 6.33 -21.39
C GLY A 181 3.76 7.85 -21.34
N GLY A 182 4.98 8.41 -21.33
CA GLY A 182 5.24 9.86 -21.34
C GLY A 182 5.17 10.52 -19.97
N PRO A 183 5.27 11.86 -19.92
CA PRO A 183 5.24 12.60 -18.66
C PRO A 183 3.85 12.52 -18.02
N LEU A 184 3.87 12.28 -16.71
CA LEU A 184 2.68 12.23 -15.89
C LEU A 184 2.96 12.97 -14.59
N THR A 185 1.94 13.66 -14.08
CA THR A 185 1.91 14.16 -12.71
C THR A 185 0.59 13.76 -12.10
N GLU A 186 0.62 13.20 -10.90
CA GLU A 186 -0.60 12.86 -10.19
C GLU A 186 -0.48 13.19 -8.71
N TYR A 187 -1.60 13.52 -8.09
CA TYR A 187 -1.65 13.72 -6.65
C TYR A 187 -2.93 13.17 -6.07
N GLU A 188 -2.87 12.85 -4.77
CA GLU A 188 -4.02 12.37 -4.03
C GLU A 188 -4.01 12.91 -2.60
N TRP A 189 -5.21 13.22 -2.12
CA TRP A 189 -5.50 13.51 -0.71
C TRP A 189 -6.38 12.43 -0.15
N ASP A 190 -5.94 11.80 0.94
CA ASP A 190 -6.70 10.81 1.67
C ASP A 190 -7.06 11.32 3.06
N PHE A 191 -8.34 11.35 3.37
CA PHE A 191 -8.87 11.67 4.69
C PHE A 191 -9.52 10.41 5.29
N ASN A 192 -9.15 10.07 6.52
CA ASN A 192 -9.71 8.93 7.21
C ASN A 192 -10.19 9.34 8.60
N LEU A 193 -11.37 8.87 8.96
CA LEU A 193 -11.92 8.96 10.29
C LEU A 193 -12.32 7.56 10.75
N GLU A 194 -11.78 7.12 11.87
CA GLU A 194 -12.09 5.83 12.45
C GLU A 194 -12.67 6.03 13.85
N TRP A 195 -13.72 5.30 14.15
CA TRP A 195 -14.34 5.28 15.47
C TRP A 195 -14.52 3.87 15.99
N ARG A 196 -13.90 3.58 17.12
CA ARG A 196 -14.03 2.35 17.89
C ARG A 196 -14.75 2.67 19.19
N PRO A 197 -16.09 2.59 19.21
CA PRO A 197 -16.86 2.91 20.42
C PRO A 197 -16.47 1.97 21.56
N GLU A 198 -16.22 2.54 22.73
CA GLU A 198 -16.02 1.81 23.98
C GLU A 198 -17.37 1.26 24.55
N TRP A 199 -18.26 0.91 23.66
CA TRP A 199 -19.62 0.51 23.97
C TRP A 199 -19.68 -0.97 24.35
N LYS A 200 -19.94 -1.24 25.62
CA LYS A 200 -19.93 -2.62 26.17
C LYS A 200 -20.87 -3.62 25.50
N PRO A 201 -22.10 -3.26 25.02
CA PRO A 201 -22.97 -4.22 24.35
C PRO A 201 -22.45 -4.79 23.03
N LEU A 202 -21.56 -4.06 22.34
CA LEU A 202 -21.00 -4.47 21.05
C LEU A 202 -19.47 -4.30 21.05
N PRO A 203 -18.75 -5.08 21.88
CA PRO A 203 -17.29 -5.02 21.91
C PRO A 203 -16.75 -5.52 20.54
N GLY A 204 -15.81 -4.77 19.96
CA GLY A 204 -15.24 -5.11 18.65
C GLY A 204 -15.95 -4.49 17.45
N LEU A 205 -16.99 -3.67 17.70
CA LEU A 205 -17.57 -2.84 16.65
C LEU A 205 -16.64 -1.68 16.32
N TRP A 206 -16.41 -1.39 15.04
CA TRP A 206 -15.75 -0.16 14.62
C TRP A 206 -16.24 0.31 13.25
N PHE A 207 -16.20 1.64 13.07
CA PHE A 207 -16.59 2.34 11.86
C PHE A 207 -15.37 3.05 11.28
N ARG A 208 -15.30 3.12 9.96
CA ARG A 208 -14.33 3.93 9.25
C ARG A 208 -15.01 4.63 8.08
N ALA A 209 -14.85 5.94 8.02
CA ALA A 209 -15.15 6.74 6.84
C ALA A 209 -13.83 7.15 6.19
N ARG A 210 -13.73 6.99 4.87
CA ARG A 210 -12.59 7.42 4.07
C ARG A 210 -13.08 8.28 2.93
N TYR A 211 -12.37 9.35 2.64
CA TYR A 211 -12.55 10.18 1.46
C TYR A 211 -11.21 10.35 0.78
N GLY A 212 -11.15 10.03 -0.51
CA GLY A 212 -10.00 10.24 -1.38
C GLY A 212 -10.37 11.20 -2.49
N PHE A 213 -9.48 12.12 -2.80
CA PHE A 213 -9.53 12.98 -3.96
C PHE A 213 -8.22 12.87 -4.71
N SER A 214 -8.27 12.48 -5.99
CA SER A 214 -7.09 12.40 -6.85
C SER A 214 -7.24 13.22 -8.11
N ALA A 215 -6.12 13.72 -8.62
CA ALA A 215 -6.04 14.31 -9.94
C ALA A 215 -4.79 13.81 -10.66
N THR A 216 -4.92 13.60 -11.96
CA THR A 216 -3.87 13.11 -12.86
C THR A 216 -3.82 14.00 -14.10
N ASP A 217 -2.62 14.46 -14.42
CA ASP A 217 -2.30 15.15 -15.68
C ASP A 217 -1.36 14.27 -16.49
N GLN A 218 -1.85 13.78 -17.63
CA GLN A 218 -1.04 12.95 -18.53
C GLN A 218 -1.28 13.37 -19.99
N ASN A 219 -0.21 13.70 -20.70
CA ASN A 219 -0.27 14.10 -22.11
C ASN A 219 -1.27 15.25 -22.38
N GLY A 220 -1.42 16.18 -21.43
CA GLY A 220 -2.36 17.31 -21.54
C GLY A 220 -3.81 16.95 -21.21
N ILE A 221 -4.09 15.73 -20.77
CA ILE A 221 -5.40 15.29 -20.31
C ILE A 221 -5.42 15.37 -18.78
N HIS A 222 -6.33 16.19 -18.25
CA HIS A 222 -6.58 16.31 -16.80
C HIS A 222 -7.77 15.42 -16.41
N THR A 223 -7.59 14.60 -15.38
CA THR A 223 -8.64 13.71 -14.86
C THR A 223 -8.69 13.83 -13.34
N THR A 224 -9.88 13.91 -12.77
CA THR A 224 -10.09 13.91 -11.31
C THR A 224 -11.01 12.76 -10.91
N VAL A 225 -10.77 12.22 -9.73
CA VAL A 225 -11.58 11.15 -9.13
C VAL A 225 -11.82 11.45 -7.65
N ASP A 226 -13.07 11.33 -7.22
CA ASP A 226 -13.48 11.36 -5.82
C ASP A 226 -13.98 9.99 -5.41
N GLU A 227 -13.57 9.53 -4.22
CA GLU A 227 -14.03 8.25 -3.69
C GLU A 227 -14.38 8.38 -2.21
N VAL A 228 -15.58 7.88 -1.85
CA VAL A 228 -16.01 7.74 -0.45
C VAL A 228 -16.15 6.26 -0.13
N ARG A 229 -15.54 5.82 0.98
CA ARG A 229 -15.71 4.46 1.51
C ARG A 229 -16.26 4.53 2.94
N LEU A 230 -17.37 3.85 3.18
CA LEU A 230 -17.92 3.65 4.51
C LEU A 230 -17.78 2.18 4.89
N ILE A 231 -17.06 1.92 5.97
CA ILE A 231 -16.70 0.56 6.39
C ILE A 231 -17.22 0.34 7.80
N LEU A 232 -18.00 -0.74 7.96
CA LEU A 232 -18.45 -1.24 9.24
C LEU A 232 -17.82 -2.61 9.49
N ASN A 233 -17.16 -2.77 10.62
CA ASN A 233 -16.62 -4.03 11.06
C ASN A 233 -17.12 -4.40 12.44
N TYR A 234 -17.34 -5.71 12.62
CA TYR A 234 -17.68 -6.29 13.91
C TYR A 234 -16.92 -7.60 14.11
N THR A 235 -16.15 -7.66 15.19
CA THR A 235 -15.39 -8.87 15.53
C THR A 235 -16.17 -9.70 16.55
N VAL A 236 -16.64 -10.88 16.12
CA VAL A 236 -17.27 -11.87 17.00
C VAL A 236 -16.20 -12.82 17.52
N LYS A 237 -16.12 -12.98 18.86
CA LYS A 237 -15.33 -14.03 19.47
C LYS A 237 -16.19 -15.30 19.58
N LEU A 238 -15.84 -16.32 18.83
CA LEU A 238 -16.42 -17.67 18.99
C LEU A 238 -15.59 -18.39 20.05
N TYR A 239 -16.23 -18.81 21.12
CA TYR A 239 -15.61 -19.60 22.20
C TYR A 239 -15.87 -21.08 21.91
#